data_2394b65a33b0d27605a4e163d25bad7d
#
_entry.id   2394b65a33b0d27605a4e163d25bad7d
#
_cell.length_a   1.000
_cell.length_b   1.000
_cell.length_c   1.000
_cell.angle_alpha   90.00
_cell.angle_beta   90.00
_cell.angle_gamma   90.00
#
_symmetry.space_group_name_H-M   'P 1'
#
loop_
_entity.id
_entity.type
_entity.pdbx_description
1 polymer ?
#
loop_
_entity_poly.entity_id
_entity_poly.type
_entity_poly.pdbx_seq_one_letter_code
_entity_poly.pdbx_strand_id
1 'polypeptide(L)'
;MEKQSSEELSIENKSAGFSRVEKPKVAEIQLQLLPYDVLRDILSRLSIKDVVRMSTLSGEWRQQRICHPDLVFTKDTFGISTDPDPDFTKTINAIIRDTDAKRASWTAEFIFNVESVLRPLWSTSTTTTTTLDKFAVEFGLRRKHKYYIDRWVSFSIASRAKHIAFDFTFDVDCAGPGCDQYKDVFPLCKLSGPSGSCVTSLVLGYVWLKLPPSFCGITNLRKLTLKTVSISEGDLQCLLLSCALLEHINIEWCSPLSSLRIGQELCRLQYLRVRRSELEMLELHAPNLTKFEFDEDLAQIVLSDCLRLSEATFVSNMRTQEFNDYDFDDLAFTFTELALPHVQKLFLLLNLDQVCSRK
;
A
#
# COMPACT_ATOMS: atom_id res chain seq x y z
N MET A 1 85.02 49.95 22.43
CA MET A 1 85.92 49.04 21.75
C MET A 1 85.13 47.79 21.49
N GLU A 2 84.82 47.27 20.39
CA GLU A 2 85.22 47.42 18.99
C GLU A 2 84.07 46.84 18.16
N LYS A 3 83.83 47.47 17.07
CA LYS A 3 82.85 47.03 16.05
C LYS A 3 83.37 45.80 15.33
N GLN A 4 82.51 44.86 15.02
CA GLN A 4 82.72 44.11 13.74
C GLN A 4 81.38 43.85 13.08
N SER A 5 81.32 44.36 11.88
CA SER A 5 80.39 44.27 10.82
C SER A 5 80.40 42.84 10.23
N SER A 6 79.24 42.29 9.90
CA SER A 6 79.12 41.15 9.00
C SER A 6 78.07 41.43 7.96
N GLU A 7 78.49 41.48 6.70
CA GLU A 7 77.67 41.56 5.49
C GLU A 7 76.80 40.28 5.33
N GLU A 8 75.52 40.46 5.18
CA GLU A 8 74.62 39.38 4.72
C GLU A 8 74.43 39.52 3.20
N LEU A 9 74.87 38.46 2.51
CA LEU A 9 74.64 38.22 1.09
C LEU A 9 73.15 37.90 0.85
N SER A 10 72.51 38.74 0.06
CA SER A 10 71.16 38.51 -0.46
C SER A 10 71.17 37.42 -1.54
N ILE A 11 70.58 36.29 -1.29
CA ILE A 11 70.26 35.28 -2.28
C ILE A 11 68.84 35.49 -2.79
N GLU A 12 68.69 35.99 -4.01
CA GLU A 12 67.42 36.03 -4.72
C GLU A 12 66.97 34.63 -5.07
N ASN A 13 65.90 34.17 -4.37
CA ASN A 13 65.18 33.00 -4.76
C ASN A 13 64.01 33.41 -5.70
N LYS A 14 64.19 33.17 -6.99
CA LYS A 14 63.14 33.18 -7.99
C LYS A 14 62.22 31.97 -7.73
N SER A 15 61.12 32.15 -7.01
CA SER A 15 60.05 31.18 -6.93
C SER A 15 59.18 31.26 -8.19
N ALA A 16 59.21 30.20 -8.97
CA ALA A 16 58.33 29.99 -10.11
C ALA A 16 56.86 30.04 -9.67
N GLY A 17 56.08 30.92 -10.32
CA GLY A 17 54.67 31.06 -10.09
C GLY A 17 53.93 29.78 -10.50
N PHE A 18 53.49 29.01 -9.51
CA PHE A 18 52.44 28.01 -9.71
C PHE A 18 51.13 28.75 -9.90
N SER A 19 50.65 28.81 -11.13
CA SER A 19 49.28 29.20 -11.44
C SER A 19 48.32 28.29 -10.69
N ARG A 20 47.61 28.85 -9.70
CA ARG A 20 46.51 28.20 -9.02
C ARG A 20 45.41 27.98 -10.03
N VAL A 21 45.29 26.74 -10.53
CA VAL A 21 44.14 26.34 -11.36
C VAL A 21 42.87 26.56 -10.52
N GLU A 22 42.13 27.61 -10.83
CA GLU A 22 40.82 27.83 -10.28
C GLU A 22 39.92 26.63 -10.68
N LYS A 23 39.49 25.84 -9.70
CA LYS A 23 38.47 24.85 -9.92
C LYS A 23 37.26 25.56 -10.51
N PRO A 24 36.67 25.04 -11.60
CA PRO A 24 35.46 25.63 -12.17
C PRO A 24 34.40 25.72 -11.05
N LYS A 25 33.90 26.93 -10.79
CA LYS A 25 32.71 27.11 -9.93
C LYS A 25 31.62 26.30 -10.58
N VAL A 26 31.28 25.16 -9.98
CA VAL A 26 30.04 24.44 -10.30
C VAL A 26 28.93 25.46 -10.04
N ALA A 27 28.22 25.84 -11.11
CA ALA A 27 27.08 26.75 -10.97
C ALA A 27 26.15 26.11 -9.97
N GLU A 28 25.96 26.73 -8.80
CA GLU A 28 24.95 26.32 -7.84
C GLU A 28 23.61 26.43 -8.55
N ILE A 29 23.06 25.29 -8.93
CA ILE A 29 21.70 25.24 -9.50
C ILE A 29 20.77 25.64 -8.35
N GLN A 30 20.25 26.86 -8.41
CA GLN A 30 19.23 27.34 -7.47
C GLN A 30 17.91 26.68 -7.85
N LEU A 31 17.65 25.50 -7.31
CA LEU A 31 16.42 24.72 -7.57
C LEU A 31 15.16 25.52 -7.26
N GLN A 32 15.24 26.52 -6.39
CA GLN A 32 14.13 27.43 -6.04
C GLN A 32 13.65 28.29 -7.21
N LEU A 33 14.47 28.51 -8.22
CA LEU A 33 14.14 29.30 -9.41
C LEU A 33 13.46 28.46 -10.51
N LEU A 34 13.35 27.13 -10.31
CA LEU A 34 12.68 26.26 -11.27
C LEU A 34 11.17 26.44 -11.22
N PRO A 35 10.47 26.38 -12.38
CA PRO A 35 9.03 26.29 -12.42
C PRO A 35 8.51 25.11 -11.56
N TYR A 36 7.32 25.28 -10.99
CA TYR A 36 6.73 24.31 -10.07
C TYR A 36 6.61 22.91 -10.66
N ASP A 37 6.24 22.77 -11.93
CA ASP A 37 6.11 21.53 -12.66
C ASP A 37 7.44 20.81 -12.82
N VAL A 38 8.52 21.54 -13.15
CA VAL A 38 9.88 20.99 -13.25
C VAL A 38 10.39 20.54 -11.89
N LEU A 39 10.15 21.34 -10.85
CA LEU A 39 10.54 20.96 -9.49
C LEU A 39 9.78 19.73 -9.02
N ARG A 40 8.49 19.62 -9.32
CA ARG A 40 7.66 18.46 -9.03
C ARG A 40 8.19 17.20 -9.74
N ASP A 41 8.57 17.30 -11.02
CA ASP A 41 9.15 16.18 -11.76
C ASP A 41 10.50 15.72 -11.15
N ILE A 42 11.36 16.65 -10.77
CA ILE A 42 12.61 16.31 -10.09
C ILE A 42 12.35 15.62 -8.75
N LEU A 43 11.45 16.17 -7.91
CA LEU A 43 11.14 15.62 -6.60
C LEU A 43 10.45 14.26 -6.71
N SER A 44 9.62 14.02 -7.73
CA SER A 44 8.96 12.74 -7.95
C SER A 44 9.92 11.57 -8.20
N ARG A 45 11.15 11.88 -8.60
CA ARG A 45 12.22 10.89 -8.83
C ARG A 45 13.04 10.58 -7.58
N LEU A 46 12.89 11.37 -6.53
CA LEU A 46 13.56 11.17 -5.24
C LEU A 46 12.70 10.29 -4.31
N SER A 47 13.36 9.59 -3.41
CA SER A 47 12.61 8.93 -2.33
C SER A 47 12.12 9.96 -1.31
N ILE A 48 10.99 9.69 -0.65
CA ILE A 48 10.50 10.51 0.48
C ILE A 48 11.58 10.69 1.54
N LYS A 49 12.38 9.66 1.81
CA LYS A 49 13.52 9.71 2.73
C LYS A 49 14.53 10.79 2.35
N ASP A 50 14.85 10.89 1.07
CA ASP A 50 15.81 11.89 0.57
C ASP A 50 15.20 13.30 0.61
N VAL A 51 13.92 13.44 0.23
CA VAL A 51 13.18 14.70 0.34
C VAL A 51 13.12 15.20 1.80
N VAL A 52 12.87 14.30 2.76
CA VAL A 52 12.91 14.63 4.19
C VAL A 52 14.29 15.06 4.63
N ARG A 53 15.35 14.35 4.22
CA ARG A 53 16.74 14.73 4.51
C ARG A 53 17.11 16.09 3.91
N MET A 54 16.76 16.33 2.67
CA MET A 54 17.01 17.61 2.03
C MET A 54 16.33 18.77 2.77
N SER A 55 15.14 18.56 3.31
CA SER A 55 14.40 19.56 4.04
C SER A 55 15.04 19.96 5.40
N THR A 56 15.97 19.16 5.92
CA THR A 56 16.74 19.53 7.11
C THR A 56 17.92 20.44 6.78
N LEU A 57 18.33 20.53 5.50
CA LEU A 57 19.49 21.29 5.07
C LEU A 57 19.24 22.80 4.98
N SER A 58 18.03 23.24 4.63
CA SER A 58 17.69 24.67 4.63
C SER A 58 16.20 24.93 4.89
N GLY A 59 15.90 26.15 5.35
CA GLY A 59 14.52 26.62 5.54
C GLY A 59 13.69 26.65 4.26
N GLU A 60 14.35 26.92 3.14
CA GLU A 60 13.76 26.99 1.81
C GLU A 60 13.32 25.60 1.31
N TRP A 61 14.11 24.56 1.53
CA TRP A 61 13.76 23.19 1.25
C TRP A 61 12.59 22.67 2.10
N ARG A 62 12.37 23.25 3.28
CA ARG A 62 11.18 22.93 4.10
C ARG A 62 9.88 23.31 3.41
N GLN A 63 9.86 24.41 2.68
CA GLN A 63 8.68 24.83 1.93
C GLN A 63 8.45 23.98 0.69
N GLN A 64 9.49 23.40 0.10
CA GLN A 64 9.43 22.60 -1.12
C GLN A 64 9.03 21.13 -0.90
N ARG A 65 8.98 20.62 0.35
CA ARG A 65 8.36 19.31 0.67
C ARG A 65 6.95 19.17 0.12
N ILE A 66 6.27 20.28 -0.03
CA ILE A 66 4.90 20.38 -0.51
C ILE A 66 4.75 19.89 -1.96
N CYS A 67 5.88 19.76 -2.68
CA CYS A 67 5.87 19.46 -4.11
C CYS A 67 6.00 17.97 -4.45
N HIS A 68 6.25 17.08 -3.49
CA HIS A 68 6.34 15.65 -3.80
C HIS A 68 4.94 15.11 -4.11
N PRO A 69 4.70 14.55 -5.31
CA PRO A 69 3.38 14.07 -5.72
C PRO A 69 2.93 12.84 -4.94
N ASP A 70 3.90 12.03 -4.48
CA ASP A 70 3.66 10.76 -3.83
C ASP A 70 4.19 10.75 -2.39
N LEU A 71 3.31 10.63 -1.42
CA LEU A 71 3.65 10.41 -0.03
C LEU A 71 3.43 8.94 0.31
N VAL A 72 4.51 8.15 0.26
CA VAL A 72 4.48 6.71 0.53
C VAL A 72 5.30 6.41 1.78
N PHE A 73 4.64 5.97 2.83
CA PHE A 73 5.22 5.66 4.12
C PHE A 73 5.20 4.16 4.38
N THR A 74 6.37 3.54 4.32
CA THR A 74 6.59 2.12 4.61
C THR A 74 7.70 1.98 5.65
N LYS A 75 7.94 0.78 6.17
CA LYS A 75 9.11 0.52 7.01
C LYS A 75 10.42 0.90 6.31
N ASP A 76 10.51 0.59 5.01
CA ASP A 76 11.72 0.82 4.22
C ASP A 76 11.97 2.31 3.98
N THR A 77 10.89 3.10 3.86
CA THR A 77 10.98 4.57 3.74
C THR A 77 11.76 5.18 4.90
N PHE A 78 11.59 4.64 6.10
CA PHE A 78 12.27 5.15 7.30
C PHE A 78 13.46 4.29 7.73
N GLY A 79 13.72 3.16 7.07
CA GLY A 79 14.81 2.25 7.40
C GLY A 79 14.59 1.52 8.72
N ILE A 80 13.33 1.24 9.07
CA ILE A 80 12.97 0.49 10.27
C ILE A 80 13.24 -0.98 9.99
N SER A 81 14.29 -1.53 10.62
CA SER A 81 14.60 -2.96 10.54
C SER A 81 13.69 -3.74 11.48
N THR A 82 12.95 -4.69 10.93
CA THR A 82 12.02 -5.55 11.66
C THR A 82 12.50 -7.00 11.68
N ASP A 83 13.77 -7.25 11.34
CA ASP A 83 14.33 -8.59 11.35
C ASP A 83 14.29 -9.18 12.77
N PRO A 84 13.81 -10.42 12.91
CA PRO A 84 13.84 -11.10 14.22
C PRO A 84 15.30 -11.29 14.64
N ASP A 85 15.60 -10.92 15.87
CA ASP A 85 16.90 -11.20 16.50
C ASP A 85 17.08 -12.73 16.62
N PRO A 86 18.12 -13.33 16.02
CA PRO A 86 18.29 -14.79 15.98
C PRO A 86 18.73 -15.40 17.31
N ASP A 87 18.49 -14.74 18.42
CA ASP A 87 18.84 -15.26 19.76
C ASP A 87 17.86 -16.35 20.21
N PHE A 88 18.15 -17.59 19.81
CA PHE A 88 17.38 -18.81 20.14
C PHE A 88 17.44 -19.22 21.61
N THR A 89 18.10 -18.47 22.49
CA THR A 89 18.32 -18.86 23.90
C THR A 89 17.19 -18.43 24.84
N LYS A 90 16.24 -17.63 24.35
CA LYS A 90 15.15 -17.07 25.18
C LYS A 90 13.96 -18.01 25.30
N THR A 91 13.35 -18.09 26.47
CA THR A 91 12.08 -18.78 26.69
C THR A 91 10.98 -18.16 25.84
N ILE A 92 10.04 -18.96 25.31
CA ILE A 92 8.93 -18.51 24.42
C ILE A 92 8.20 -17.27 24.98
N ASN A 93 7.90 -17.23 26.29
CA ASN A 93 7.25 -16.07 26.92
C ASN A 93 8.13 -14.80 26.95
N ALA A 94 9.45 -14.96 27.02
CA ALA A 94 10.39 -13.85 26.95
C ALA A 94 10.50 -13.32 25.50
N ILE A 95 10.47 -14.23 24.52
CA ILE A 95 10.45 -13.89 23.10
C ILE A 95 9.18 -13.09 22.75
N ILE A 96 7.99 -13.54 23.18
CA ILE A 96 6.73 -12.84 22.94
C ILE A 96 6.76 -11.42 23.52
N ARG A 97 7.17 -11.25 24.78
CA ARG A 97 7.25 -9.93 25.43
C ARG A 97 8.26 -9.00 24.77
N ASP A 98 9.41 -9.51 24.38
CA ASP A 98 10.45 -8.76 23.67
C ASP A 98 9.97 -8.33 22.28
N THR A 99 9.25 -9.20 21.57
CA THR A 99 8.66 -8.92 20.27
C THR A 99 7.60 -7.82 20.39
N ASP A 100 6.72 -7.86 21.40
CA ASP A 100 5.69 -6.83 21.61
C ASP A 100 6.30 -5.47 21.97
N ALA A 101 7.35 -5.44 22.79
CA ALA A 101 8.06 -4.22 23.13
C ALA A 101 8.79 -3.62 21.92
N LYS A 102 9.47 -4.44 21.14
CA LYS A 102 10.12 -4.02 19.87
C LYS A 102 9.10 -3.50 18.88
N ARG A 103 8.00 -4.23 18.69
CA ARG A 103 6.89 -3.80 17.80
C ARG A 103 6.32 -2.44 18.24
N ALA A 104 6.13 -2.22 19.55
CA ALA A 104 5.67 -0.94 20.08
C ALA A 104 6.67 0.19 19.79
N SER A 105 7.97 -0.08 19.93
CA SER A 105 9.04 0.88 19.61
C SER A 105 9.05 1.23 18.13
N TRP A 106 9.05 0.24 17.22
CA TRP A 106 9.01 0.47 15.79
C TRP A 106 7.76 1.25 15.35
N THR A 107 6.62 0.92 15.97
CA THR A 107 5.37 1.62 15.66
C THR A 107 5.42 3.07 16.12
N ALA A 108 5.98 3.35 17.29
CA ALA A 108 6.14 4.72 17.81
C ALA A 108 7.09 5.53 16.90
N GLU A 109 8.20 4.93 16.48
CA GLU A 109 9.16 5.53 15.56
C GLU A 109 8.51 5.81 14.19
N PHE A 110 7.77 4.84 13.65
CA PHE A 110 7.06 5.00 12.39
C PHE A 110 6.07 6.17 12.45
N ILE A 111 5.22 6.21 13.47
CA ILE A 111 4.25 7.29 13.67
C ILE A 111 4.95 8.64 13.81
N PHE A 112 6.01 8.71 14.61
CA PHE A 112 6.80 9.94 14.78
C PHE A 112 7.34 10.45 13.45
N ASN A 113 7.89 9.55 12.63
CA ASN A 113 8.45 9.89 11.33
C ASN A 113 7.36 10.37 10.35
N VAL A 114 6.21 9.69 10.26
CA VAL A 114 5.08 10.14 9.45
C VAL A 114 4.59 11.52 9.91
N GLU A 115 4.36 11.72 11.21
CA GLU A 115 3.92 13.01 11.76
C GLU A 115 4.94 14.13 11.50
N SER A 116 6.24 13.83 11.56
CA SER A 116 7.29 14.82 11.27
C SER A 116 7.26 15.31 9.82
N VAL A 117 6.84 14.44 8.90
CA VAL A 117 6.66 14.80 7.47
C VAL A 117 5.36 15.56 7.27
N LEU A 118 4.25 15.12 7.87
CA LEU A 118 2.92 15.68 7.61
C LEU A 118 2.67 17.00 8.35
N ARG A 119 3.22 17.18 9.55
CA ARG A 119 2.96 18.37 10.39
C ARG A 119 3.22 19.70 9.67
N PRO A 120 4.34 19.91 8.96
CA PRO A 120 4.56 21.13 8.22
C PRO A 120 3.56 21.33 7.07
N LEU A 121 3.10 20.22 6.44
CA LEU A 121 2.18 20.28 5.32
C LEU A 121 0.78 20.71 5.75
N TRP A 122 0.37 20.43 7.00
CA TRP A 122 -0.90 20.94 7.53
C TRP A 122 -0.92 22.43 7.76
N SER A 123 0.22 23.01 8.12
CA SER A 123 0.31 24.44 8.46
C SER A 123 0.24 25.35 7.24
N THR A 124 0.54 24.82 6.04
CA THR A 124 0.63 25.61 4.79
C THR A 124 -0.64 25.57 3.95
N SER A 125 -1.67 24.82 4.36
CA SER A 125 -2.88 24.57 3.56
C SER A 125 -3.80 25.78 3.36
N THR A 126 -3.41 26.98 3.74
CA THR A 126 -4.24 28.19 3.55
C THR A 126 -4.06 28.88 2.18
N THR A 127 -3.03 28.53 1.39
CA THR A 127 -2.75 29.28 0.14
C THR A 127 -2.41 28.45 -1.09
N THR A 128 -2.03 27.18 -0.97
CA THR A 128 -1.72 26.33 -2.15
C THR A 128 -2.38 24.97 -2.00
N THR A 129 -3.33 24.68 -2.86
CA THR A 129 -3.93 23.34 -2.98
C THR A 129 -2.89 22.39 -3.57
N THR A 130 -2.06 21.80 -2.73
CA THR A 130 -1.17 20.72 -3.14
C THR A 130 -1.99 19.49 -3.45
N THR A 131 -2.09 19.14 -4.73
CA THR A 131 -2.73 17.88 -5.14
C THR A 131 -1.71 16.76 -5.09
N LEU A 132 -2.01 15.71 -4.32
CA LEU A 132 -1.21 14.49 -4.30
C LEU A 132 -1.69 13.53 -5.39
N ASP A 133 -0.75 12.85 -6.02
CA ASP A 133 -1.10 11.70 -6.87
C ASP A 133 -1.29 10.46 -5.99
N LYS A 134 -0.38 10.20 -5.03
CA LYS A 134 -0.48 9.04 -4.15
C LYS A 134 -0.27 9.41 -2.67
N PHE A 135 -1.10 8.84 -1.79
CA PHE A 135 -0.91 8.81 -0.35
C PHE A 135 -1.00 7.38 0.14
N ALA A 136 0.08 6.85 0.71
CA ALA A 136 0.11 5.48 1.18
C ALA A 136 0.76 5.37 2.56
N VAL A 137 0.13 4.58 3.44
CA VAL A 137 0.65 4.18 4.75
C VAL A 137 0.60 2.66 4.82
N GLU A 138 1.77 2.02 4.79
CA GLU A 138 1.91 0.57 4.77
C GLU A 138 2.77 0.15 5.97
N PHE A 139 2.12 -0.12 7.11
CA PHE A 139 2.77 -0.51 8.36
C PHE A 139 1.76 -1.12 9.34
N GLY A 140 2.19 -2.04 10.20
CA GLY A 140 1.36 -2.82 11.12
C GLY A 140 0.66 -2.01 12.23
N LEU A 141 -0.17 -1.04 11.86
CA LEU A 141 -0.95 -0.26 12.81
C LEU A 141 -2.16 -1.05 13.33
N ARG A 142 -2.61 -0.70 14.54
CA ARG A 142 -3.70 -1.37 15.25
C ARG A 142 -4.70 -0.34 15.80
N ARG A 143 -5.83 -0.80 16.30
CA ARG A 143 -6.92 0.01 16.87
C ARG A 143 -6.44 1.13 17.81
N LYS A 144 -5.43 0.89 18.63
CA LYS A 144 -4.88 1.91 19.55
C LYS A 144 -4.28 3.13 18.83
N HIS A 145 -4.00 3.03 17.52
CA HIS A 145 -3.43 4.11 16.71
C HIS A 145 -4.48 4.86 15.89
N LYS A 146 -5.77 4.64 16.16
CA LYS A 146 -6.92 5.23 15.46
C LYS A 146 -6.80 6.73 15.26
N TYR A 147 -6.36 7.47 16.29
CA TYR A 147 -6.19 8.91 16.22
C TYR A 147 -5.31 9.35 15.03
N TYR A 148 -4.20 8.66 14.82
CA TYR A 148 -3.28 8.97 13.71
C TYR A 148 -3.88 8.57 12.38
N ILE A 149 -4.50 7.40 12.30
CA ILE A 149 -5.16 6.90 11.09
C ILE A 149 -6.24 7.90 10.64
N ASP A 150 -7.12 8.33 11.54
CA ASP A 150 -8.19 9.29 11.25
C ASP A 150 -7.64 10.64 10.74
N ARG A 151 -6.52 11.09 11.28
CA ARG A 151 -5.83 12.31 10.83
C ARG A 151 -5.25 12.14 9.43
N TRP A 152 -4.56 11.03 9.18
CA TRP A 152 -3.93 10.78 7.89
C TRP A 152 -4.97 10.56 6.78
N VAL A 153 -6.09 9.91 7.09
CA VAL A 153 -7.23 9.84 6.16
C VAL A 153 -7.74 11.24 5.85
N SER A 154 -7.93 12.09 6.86
CA SER A 154 -8.36 13.47 6.63
C SER A 154 -7.35 14.27 5.83
N PHE A 155 -6.06 14.06 6.03
CA PHE A 155 -5.00 14.68 5.24
C PHE A 155 -5.03 14.24 3.78
N SER A 156 -5.16 12.94 3.51
CA SER A 156 -5.19 12.39 2.14
C SER A 156 -6.35 12.98 1.33
N ILE A 157 -7.51 13.19 1.98
CA ILE A 157 -8.69 13.81 1.37
C ILE A 157 -8.44 15.32 1.11
N ALA A 158 -7.95 16.03 2.12
CA ALA A 158 -7.68 17.47 1.99
C ALA A 158 -6.64 17.75 0.89
N SER A 159 -5.68 16.87 0.73
CA SER A 159 -4.65 16.92 -0.33
C SER A 159 -5.14 16.40 -1.68
N ARG A 160 -6.43 16.03 -1.82
CA ARG A 160 -7.05 15.55 -3.05
C ARG A 160 -6.29 14.37 -3.68
N ALA A 161 -5.77 13.45 -2.87
CA ALA A 161 -5.03 12.30 -3.34
C ALA A 161 -5.88 11.41 -4.27
N LYS A 162 -5.30 10.98 -5.40
CA LYS A 162 -5.98 10.12 -6.38
C LYS A 162 -5.87 8.64 -5.99
N HIS A 163 -4.71 8.25 -5.46
CA HIS A 163 -4.42 6.89 -5.03
C HIS A 163 -4.21 6.88 -3.53
N ILE A 164 -5.12 6.26 -2.79
CA ILE A 164 -5.05 6.15 -1.33
C ILE A 164 -4.81 4.70 -0.94
N ALA A 165 -3.81 4.46 -0.09
CA ALA A 165 -3.53 3.15 0.48
C ALA A 165 -3.33 3.24 2.00
N PHE A 166 -4.09 2.43 2.73
CA PHE A 166 -3.90 2.18 4.15
C PHE A 166 -3.82 0.67 4.35
N ASP A 167 -2.61 0.13 4.22
CA ASP A 167 -2.35 -1.30 4.34
C ASP A 167 -1.64 -1.60 5.67
N PHE A 168 -2.39 -2.15 6.63
CA PHE A 168 -1.89 -2.50 7.95
C PHE A 168 -1.62 -4.00 8.10
N THR A 169 -1.55 -4.74 6.99
CA THR A 169 -1.28 -6.19 6.98
C THR A 169 0.16 -6.54 7.36
N PHE A 170 1.05 -5.56 7.39
CA PHE A 170 2.44 -5.77 7.74
C PHE A 170 2.60 -6.42 9.11
N ASP A 171 3.40 -7.47 9.17
CA ASP A 171 3.71 -8.20 10.40
C ASP A 171 2.49 -8.85 11.08
N VAL A 172 1.50 -9.25 10.26
CA VAL A 172 0.35 -10.03 10.75
C VAL A 172 0.70 -11.51 10.73
N ASP A 173 1.47 -11.96 11.73
CA ASP A 173 1.63 -13.39 12.01
C ASP A 173 0.32 -14.06 12.49
N CYS A 174 -0.75 -13.29 12.54
CA CYS A 174 -2.03 -13.68 13.11
C CYS A 174 -3.03 -14.00 11.99
N ALA A 175 -2.83 -15.09 11.29
CA ALA A 175 -3.91 -15.70 10.47
C ALA A 175 -4.88 -16.56 11.31
N GLY A 176 -4.95 -16.32 12.64
CA GLY A 176 -5.73 -17.13 13.56
C GLY A 176 -7.00 -16.45 14.06
N PRO A 177 -7.96 -17.22 14.59
CA PRO A 177 -9.17 -16.68 15.22
C PRO A 177 -8.79 -15.74 16.39
N GLY A 178 -9.41 -14.55 16.45
CA GLY A 178 -9.16 -13.54 17.48
C GLY A 178 -8.28 -12.36 17.04
N CYS A 179 -7.69 -12.37 15.86
CA CYS A 179 -6.91 -11.25 15.36
C CYS A 179 -7.77 -10.02 15.02
N ASP A 180 -9.04 -10.21 14.81
CA ASP A 180 -10.01 -9.15 14.50
C ASP A 180 -10.14 -8.10 15.61
N GLN A 181 -9.91 -8.46 16.88
CA GLN A 181 -9.97 -7.53 18.00
C GLN A 181 -8.99 -6.36 17.89
N TYR A 182 -7.93 -6.50 17.12
CA TYR A 182 -6.91 -5.46 16.93
C TYR A 182 -7.17 -4.56 15.72
N LYS A 183 -8.11 -4.94 14.84
CA LYS A 183 -8.53 -4.12 13.72
C LYS A 183 -9.33 -2.91 14.22
N ASP A 184 -9.19 -1.79 13.55
CA ASP A 184 -10.05 -0.61 13.77
C ASP A 184 -11.05 -0.44 12.63
N VAL A 185 -12.15 0.24 12.94
CA VAL A 185 -13.13 0.62 11.93
C VAL A 185 -12.55 1.76 11.10
N PHE A 186 -12.28 1.47 9.82
CA PHE A 186 -11.77 2.48 8.90
C PHE A 186 -12.85 3.52 8.58
N PRO A 187 -12.56 4.82 8.63
CA PRO A 187 -13.53 5.88 8.44
C PRO A 187 -13.88 6.09 6.95
N LEU A 188 -14.38 5.06 6.27
CA LEU A 188 -14.67 5.08 4.83
C LEU A 188 -15.67 6.17 4.44
N CYS A 189 -16.57 6.53 5.35
CA CYS A 189 -17.55 7.61 5.13
C CYS A 189 -16.90 8.97 4.82
N LYS A 190 -15.68 9.23 5.30
CA LYS A 190 -14.94 10.45 4.96
C LYS A 190 -14.57 10.53 3.47
N LEU A 191 -14.43 9.39 2.80
CA LEU A 191 -14.13 9.29 1.36
C LEU A 191 -15.40 9.30 0.50
N SER A 192 -16.59 9.31 1.13
CA SER A 192 -17.87 9.27 0.44
C SER A 192 -18.27 10.63 -0.11
N GLY A 193 -19.01 10.64 -1.21
CA GLY A 193 -19.56 11.84 -1.83
C GLY A 193 -18.49 12.79 -2.41
N PRO A 194 -18.70 14.10 -2.34
CA PRO A 194 -17.80 15.11 -2.94
C PRO A 194 -16.40 15.09 -2.37
N SER A 195 -16.22 14.72 -1.09
CA SER A 195 -14.91 14.65 -0.44
C SER A 195 -13.97 13.63 -1.06
N GLY A 196 -14.52 12.49 -1.53
CA GLY A 196 -13.76 11.44 -2.21
C GLY A 196 -13.73 11.58 -3.73
N SER A 197 -14.22 12.67 -4.32
CA SER A 197 -14.35 12.81 -5.77
C SER A 197 -13.05 12.72 -6.57
N CYS A 198 -11.89 12.88 -5.93
CA CYS A 198 -10.59 12.73 -6.59
C CYS A 198 -10.05 11.30 -6.51
N VAL A 199 -10.60 10.44 -5.65
CA VAL A 199 -10.06 9.10 -5.39
C VAL A 199 -10.41 8.17 -6.53
N THR A 200 -9.38 7.65 -7.19
CA THR A 200 -9.51 6.68 -8.29
C THR A 200 -9.04 5.28 -7.91
N SER A 201 -8.20 5.18 -6.88
CA SER A 201 -7.70 3.89 -6.37
C SER A 201 -7.68 3.90 -4.86
N LEU A 202 -8.23 2.83 -4.26
CA LEU A 202 -8.26 2.63 -2.81
C LEU A 202 -7.73 1.24 -2.48
N VAL A 203 -6.74 1.20 -1.57
CA VAL A 203 -6.20 -0.03 -0.98
C VAL A 203 -6.43 0.04 0.52
N LEU A 204 -7.08 -0.97 1.07
CA LEU A 204 -7.30 -1.12 2.51
C LEU A 204 -6.82 -2.49 2.96
N GLY A 205 -6.03 -2.51 4.03
CA GLY A 205 -5.49 -3.74 4.61
C GLY A 205 -5.64 -3.80 6.12
N TYR A 206 -6.11 -4.94 6.65
CA TYR A 206 -6.25 -5.23 8.08
C TYR A 206 -7.12 -4.22 8.85
N VAL A 207 -8.29 -3.92 8.31
CA VAL A 207 -9.27 -3.01 8.91
C VAL A 207 -10.66 -3.65 8.99
N TRP A 208 -11.53 -3.06 9.79
CA TRP A 208 -12.97 -3.29 9.74
C TRP A 208 -13.62 -2.26 8.84
N LEU A 209 -14.48 -2.72 7.95
CA LEU A 209 -15.36 -1.85 7.17
C LEU A 209 -16.80 -2.01 7.66
N LYS A 210 -17.39 -0.89 8.05
CA LYS A 210 -18.80 -0.77 8.38
C LYS A 210 -19.35 0.44 7.66
N LEU A 211 -20.33 0.22 6.81
CA LEU A 211 -20.91 1.28 6.02
C LEU A 211 -22.14 1.87 6.74
N PRO A 212 -22.18 3.19 6.93
CA PRO A 212 -23.41 3.81 7.44
C PRO A 212 -24.49 3.79 6.35
N PRO A 213 -25.79 3.84 6.71
CA PRO A 213 -26.89 3.90 5.75
C PRO A 213 -26.83 5.10 4.80
N SER A 214 -26.09 6.14 5.17
CA SER A 214 -25.88 7.35 4.37
C SER A 214 -24.65 7.27 3.44
N PHE A 215 -24.06 6.10 3.27
CA PHE A 215 -22.90 5.94 2.38
C PHE A 215 -23.31 6.14 0.91
N CYS A 216 -22.74 7.16 0.28
CA CYS A 216 -23.06 7.55 -1.10
C CYS A 216 -22.04 7.05 -2.13
N GLY A 217 -21.12 6.15 -1.71
CA GLY A 217 -20.05 5.65 -2.57
C GLY A 217 -18.88 6.63 -2.78
N ILE A 218 -17.87 6.15 -3.49
CA ILE A 218 -16.71 6.92 -3.93
C ILE A 218 -16.82 7.07 -5.45
N THR A 219 -17.32 8.21 -5.89
CA THR A 219 -17.86 8.43 -7.24
C THR A 219 -16.90 8.13 -8.39
N ASN A 220 -15.60 8.34 -8.20
CA ASN A 220 -14.58 8.13 -9.23
C ASN A 220 -13.69 6.91 -8.99
N LEU A 221 -14.05 6.05 -8.05
CA LEU A 221 -13.27 4.86 -7.73
C LEU A 221 -13.26 3.87 -8.89
N ARG A 222 -12.06 3.56 -9.39
CA ARG A 222 -11.83 2.59 -10.48
C ARG A 222 -11.14 1.32 -9.98
N LYS A 223 -10.31 1.44 -8.93
CA LYS A 223 -9.55 0.31 -8.38
C LYS A 223 -9.82 0.18 -6.90
N LEU A 224 -10.28 -0.99 -6.49
CA LEU A 224 -10.51 -1.34 -5.08
C LEU A 224 -9.70 -2.59 -4.74
N THR A 225 -8.87 -2.49 -3.70
CA THR A 225 -8.14 -3.63 -3.14
C THR A 225 -8.44 -3.73 -1.65
N LEU A 226 -8.95 -4.88 -1.23
CA LEU A 226 -9.23 -5.22 0.16
C LEU A 226 -8.36 -6.42 0.54
N LYS A 227 -7.52 -6.27 1.58
CA LYS A 227 -6.63 -7.31 2.09
C LYS A 227 -6.87 -7.56 3.57
N THR A 228 -7.23 -8.77 3.94
CA THR A 228 -7.48 -9.13 5.36
C THR A 228 -8.48 -8.16 6.02
N VAL A 229 -9.48 -7.73 5.26
CA VAL A 229 -10.52 -6.80 5.70
C VAL A 229 -11.68 -7.58 6.29
N SER A 230 -12.17 -7.15 7.47
CA SER A 230 -13.42 -7.67 8.03
C SER A 230 -14.58 -6.79 7.57
N ILE A 231 -15.44 -7.37 6.75
CA ILE A 231 -16.59 -6.70 6.15
C ILE A 231 -17.75 -7.69 6.05
N SER A 232 -19.00 -7.23 6.33
CA SER A 232 -20.18 -8.05 6.08
C SER A 232 -20.51 -8.12 4.59
N GLU A 233 -21.18 -9.19 4.17
CA GLU A 233 -21.66 -9.32 2.78
C GLU A 233 -22.52 -8.13 2.34
N GLY A 234 -23.43 -7.70 3.22
CA GLY A 234 -24.29 -6.54 2.94
C GLY A 234 -23.51 -5.24 2.78
N ASP A 235 -22.49 -5.01 3.62
CA ASP A 235 -21.63 -3.83 3.50
C ASP A 235 -20.77 -3.89 2.23
N LEU A 236 -20.22 -5.06 1.90
CA LEU A 236 -19.46 -5.25 0.66
C LEU A 236 -20.34 -5.00 -0.56
N GLN A 237 -21.53 -5.58 -0.59
CA GLN A 237 -22.50 -5.36 -1.66
C GLN A 237 -22.86 -3.88 -1.81
N CYS A 238 -23.14 -3.19 -0.70
CA CYS A 238 -23.42 -1.76 -0.68
C CYS A 238 -22.23 -0.94 -1.22
N LEU A 239 -21.00 -1.28 -0.83
CA LEU A 239 -19.79 -0.63 -1.31
C LEU A 239 -19.65 -0.76 -2.83
N LEU A 240 -19.78 -1.99 -3.34
CA LEU A 240 -19.65 -2.27 -4.77
C LEU A 240 -20.72 -1.56 -5.60
N LEU A 241 -21.99 -1.64 -5.19
CA LEU A 241 -23.11 -0.99 -5.88
C LEU A 241 -22.98 0.55 -5.88
N SER A 242 -22.40 1.11 -4.82
CA SER A 242 -22.20 2.56 -4.70
C SER A 242 -21.00 3.09 -5.49
N CYS A 243 -20.20 2.22 -6.12
CA CYS A 243 -18.98 2.59 -6.85
C CYS A 243 -19.05 2.13 -8.33
N ALA A 244 -19.99 2.69 -9.10
CA ALA A 244 -20.31 2.25 -10.47
C ALA A 244 -19.17 2.34 -11.50
N LEU A 245 -18.07 3.04 -11.22
CA LEU A 245 -16.93 3.18 -12.11
C LEU A 245 -15.80 2.15 -11.86
N LEU A 246 -16.04 1.16 -11.02
CA LEU A 246 -15.04 0.12 -10.72
C LEU A 246 -14.66 -0.67 -11.97
N GLU A 247 -13.35 -0.69 -12.22
CA GLU A 247 -12.70 -1.42 -13.30
C GLU A 247 -11.90 -2.63 -12.77
N HIS A 248 -11.34 -2.50 -11.55
CA HIS A 248 -10.49 -3.52 -10.94
C HIS A 248 -10.90 -3.75 -9.49
N ILE A 249 -11.19 -4.99 -9.15
CA ILE A 249 -11.50 -5.42 -7.79
C ILE A 249 -10.54 -6.54 -7.40
N ASN A 250 -9.89 -6.39 -6.24
CA ASN A 250 -9.08 -7.41 -5.62
C ASN A 250 -9.51 -7.59 -4.16
N ILE A 251 -9.93 -8.81 -3.80
CA ILE A 251 -10.41 -9.21 -2.48
C ILE A 251 -9.52 -10.37 -2.02
N GLU A 252 -8.75 -10.16 -0.95
CA GLU A 252 -7.81 -11.15 -0.41
C GLU A 252 -8.01 -11.32 1.10
N TRP A 253 -8.23 -12.55 1.58
CA TRP A 253 -8.34 -12.84 3.01
C TRP A 253 -9.43 -12.01 3.72
N CYS A 254 -10.52 -11.71 3.05
CA CYS A 254 -11.63 -10.94 3.62
C CYS A 254 -12.64 -11.88 4.25
N SER A 255 -13.09 -11.56 5.48
CA SER A 255 -14.02 -12.39 6.24
C SER A 255 -14.96 -11.53 7.11
N PRO A 256 -16.13 -12.02 7.50
CA PRO A 256 -16.80 -13.24 7.01
C PRO A 256 -17.49 -12.97 5.67
N LEU A 257 -17.19 -13.74 4.63
CA LEU A 257 -17.83 -13.65 3.32
C LEU A 257 -18.20 -15.06 2.87
N SER A 258 -19.47 -15.46 2.93
CA SER A 258 -19.91 -16.73 2.35
C SER A 258 -20.40 -16.57 0.92
N SER A 259 -20.92 -15.39 0.56
CA SER A 259 -21.35 -15.14 -0.82
C SER A 259 -20.87 -13.78 -1.36
N LEU A 260 -20.58 -13.75 -2.65
CA LEU A 260 -20.26 -12.53 -3.38
C LEU A 260 -21.09 -12.47 -4.66
N ARG A 261 -21.87 -11.38 -4.82
CA ARG A 261 -22.65 -11.13 -6.02
C ARG A 261 -22.19 -9.86 -6.70
N ILE A 262 -21.80 -9.98 -7.97
CA ILE A 262 -21.41 -8.85 -8.82
C ILE A 262 -22.39 -8.79 -9.99
N GLY A 263 -23.27 -7.78 -9.95
CA GLY A 263 -24.33 -7.57 -10.92
C GLY A 263 -23.91 -6.67 -12.09
N GLN A 264 -24.87 -6.41 -12.98
CA GLN A 264 -24.70 -5.58 -14.17
C GLN A 264 -24.34 -4.11 -13.86
N GLU A 265 -24.56 -3.66 -12.63
CA GLU A 265 -24.23 -2.32 -12.17
C GLU A 265 -22.74 -2.02 -12.32
N LEU A 266 -21.89 -3.06 -12.21
CA LEU A 266 -20.44 -2.95 -12.42
C LEU A 266 -20.07 -3.20 -13.90
N CYS A 267 -20.78 -2.57 -14.82
CA CYS A 267 -20.59 -2.73 -16.25
C CYS A 267 -19.18 -2.34 -16.77
N ARG A 268 -18.37 -1.68 -15.96
CA ARG A 268 -16.99 -1.31 -16.30
C ARG A 268 -15.94 -2.28 -15.78
N LEU A 269 -16.34 -3.28 -15.01
CA LEU A 269 -15.41 -4.24 -14.40
C LEU A 269 -14.65 -5.01 -15.49
N GLN A 270 -13.31 -4.93 -15.44
CA GLN A 270 -12.38 -5.57 -16.37
C GLN A 270 -11.54 -6.66 -15.67
N TYR A 271 -11.25 -6.48 -14.39
CA TYR A 271 -10.45 -7.39 -13.61
C TYR A 271 -11.09 -7.69 -12.27
N LEU A 272 -11.26 -8.96 -11.97
CA LEU A 272 -11.69 -9.45 -10.66
C LEU A 272 -10.69 -10.47 -10.15
N ARG A 273 -10.24 -10.30 -8.92
CA ARG A 273 -9.46 -11.29 -8.18
C ARG A 273 -10.08 -11.53 -6.83
N VAL A 274 -10.30 -12.79 -6.48
CA VAL A 274 -10.77 -13.22 -5.17
C VAL A 274 -9.84 -14.32 -4.67
N ARG A 275 -9.32 -14.14 -3.44
CA ARG A 275 -8.37 -15.09 -2.84
C ARG A 275 -8.65 -15.30 -1.36
N ARG A 276 -8.72 -16.59 -0.97
CA ARG A 276 -8.71 -17.04 0.43
C ARG A 276 -9.66 -16.26 1.35
N SER A 277 -10.88 -16.03 0.88
CA SER A 277 -11.93 -15.29 1.58
C SER A 277 -13.05 -16.19 2.08
N GLU A 278 -12.85 -17.52 2.00
CA GLU A 278 -13.80 -18.55 2.45
C GLU A 278 -15.17 -18.45 1.78
N LEU A 279 -15.19 -18.06 0.49
CA LEU A 279 -16.41 -17.96 -0.28
C LEU A 279 -16.97 -19.35 -0.62
N GLU A 280 -18.27 -19.53 -0.37
CA GLU A 280 -19.05 -20.69 -0.77
C GLU A 280 -19.76 -20.49 -2.11
N MET A 281 -20.08 -19.21 -2.44
CA MET A 281 -20.80 -18.85 -3.67
C MET A 281 -20.26 -17.56 -4.28
N LEU A 282 -20.03 -17.59 -5.59
CA LEU A 282 -19.74 -16.42 -6.41
C LEU A 282 -20.72 -16.33 -7.59
N GLU A 283 -21.54 -15.29 -7.63
CA GLU A 283 -22.36 -14.93 -8.78
C GLU A 283 -21.76 -13.72 -9.50
N LEU A 284 -21.42 -13.87 -10.77
CA LEU A 284 -20.74 -12.83 -11.54
C LEU A 284 -21.48 -12.54 -12.85
N HIS A 285 -21.89 -11.29 -12.99
CA HIS A 285 -22.59 -10.78 -14.15
C HIS A 285 -21.86 -9.52 -14.67
N ALA A 286 -20.77 -9.73 -15.41
CA ALA A 286 -19.81 -8.69 -15.75
C ALA A 286 -19.45 -8.72 -17.26
N PRO A 287 -20.19 -8.00 -18.11
CA PRO A 287 -20.07 -8.10 -19.58
C PRO A 287 -18.71 -7.61 -20.11
N ASN A 288 -18.00 -6.78 -19.39
CA ASN A 288 -16.70 -6.25 -19.78
C ASN A 288 -15.51 -6.88 -19.05
N LEU A 289 -15.75 -7.91 -18.25
CA LEU A 289 -14.68 -8.64 -17.57
C LEU A 289 -13.77 -9.31 -18.60
N THR A 290 -12.47 -9.02 -18.51
CA THR A 290 -11.45 -9.59 -19.40
C THR A 290 -10.55 -10.58 -18.70
N LYS A 291 -10.34 -10.37 -17.39
CA LYS A 291 -9.47 -11.23 -16.56
C LYS A 291 -10.12 -11.56 -15.22
N PHE A 292 -10.12 -12.84 -14.89
CA PHE A 292 -10.66 -13.37 -13.65
C PHE A 292 -9.65 -14.28 -12.95
N GLU A 293 -9.37 -14.03 -11.67
CA GLU A 293 -8.51 -14.87 -10.83
C GLU A 293 -9.26 -15.28 -9.56
N PHE A 294 -9.34 -16.57 -9.33
CA PHE A 294 -10.07 -17.16 -8.22
C PHE A 294 -9.21 -18.20 -7.50
N ASP A 295 -8.95 -17.96 -6.21
CA ASP A 295 -8.11 -18.83 -5.36
C ASP A 295 -8.90 -19.12 -4.06
N GLU A 296 -9.87 -20.01 -4.17
CA GLU A 296 -10.70 -20.52 -3.07
C GLU A 296 -10.77 -22.04 -3.17
N ASP A 297 -11.07 -22.72 -2.06
CA ASP A 297 -11.08 -24.16 -2.05
C ASP A 297 -12.30 -24.71 -2.81
N LEU A 298 -13.48 -24.69 -2.24
CA LEU A 298 -14.69 -25.20 -2.88
C LEU A 298 -15.76 -24.12 -2.89
N ALA A 299 -16.00 -23.50 -4.02
CA ALA A 299 -17.07 -22.53 -4.16
C ALA A 299 -17.90 -22.78 -5.41
N GLN A 300 -19.20 -22.61 -5.29
CA GLN A 300 -20.08 -22.57 -6.44
C GLN A 300 -19.87 -21.28 -7.22
N ILE A 301 -19.47 -21.36 -8.49
CA ILE A 301 -19.24 -20.22 -9.36
C ILE A 301 -20.31 -20.19 -10.43
N VAL A 302 -21.03 -19.07 -10.51
CA VAL A 302 -22.00 -18.80 -11.56
C VAL A 302 -21.54 -17.60 -12.37
N LEU A 303 -21.12 -17.85 -13.61
CA LEU A 303 -20.70 -16.79 -14.55
C LEU A 303 -21.80 -16.56 -15.56
N SER A 304 -22.35 -15.35 -15.60
CA SER A 304 -23.39 -14.94 -16.55
C SER A 304 -22.91 -13.73 -17.33
N ASP A 305 -23.19 -13.69 -18.62
CA ASP A 305 -22.85 -12.56 -19.53
C ASP A 305 -21.38 -12.12 -19.53
N CYS A 306 -20.44 -13.00 -19.17
CA CYS A 306 -19.00 -12.70 -19.18
C CYS A 306 -18.40 -12.87 -20.59
N LEU A 307 -19.00 -12.21 -21.60
CA LEU A 307 -18.69 -12.41 -23.02
C LEU A 307 -17.29 -11.96 -23.44
N ARG A 308 -16.64 -11.12 -22.66
CA ARG A 308 -15.27 -10.62 -22.92
C ARG A 308 -14.19 -11.29 -22.11
N LEU A 309 -14.54 -12.29 -21.30
CA LEU A 309 -13.58 -12.99 -20.46
C LEU A 309 -12.58 -13.77 -21.34
N SER A 310 -11.35 -13.28 -21.40
CA SER A 310 -10.27 -13.86 -22.21
C SER A 310 -9.23 -14.63 -21.39
N GLU A 311 -9.08 -14.30 -20.10
CA GLU A 311 -8.12 -14.94 -19.22
C GLU A 311 -8.79 -15.32 -17.89
N ALA A 312 -8.73 -16.59 -17.52
CA ALA A 312 -9.23 -17.10 -16.27
C ALA A 312 -8.17 -17.94 -15.56
N THR A 313 -7.99 -17.71 -14.27
CA THR A 313 -7.07 -18.44 -13.40
C THR A 313 -7.85 -18.96 -12.20
N PHE A 314 -7.83 -20.27 -12.00
CA PHE A 314 -8.39 -20.92 -10.83
C PHE A 314 -7.27 -21.62 -10.06
N VAL A 315 -7.20 -21.34 -8.77
CA VAL A 315 -6.24 -21.98 -7.86
C VAL A 315 -7.04 -22.68 -6.78
N SER A 316 -6.83 -23.99 -6.62
CA SER A 316 -7.39 -24.75 -5.53
C SER A 316 -6.27 -25.31 -4.65
N ASN A 317 -6.40 -25.14 -3.34
CA ASN A 317 -5.44 -25.65 -2.35
C ASN A 317 -6.07 -26.86 -1.67
N MET A 318 -5.83 -28.03 -2.23
CA MET A 318 -6.36 -29.28 -1.68
C MET A 318 -5.52 -29.76 -0.50
N ARG A 319 -6.14 -29.93 0.66
CA ARG A 319 -5.53 -30.60 1.80
C ARG A 319 -5.67 -32.12 1.64
N THR A 320 -4.56 -32.80 1.43
CA THR A 320 -4.50 -34.26 1.14
C THR A 320 -5.02 -35.20 2.26
N GLN A 321 -5.50 -34.66 3.39
CA GLN A 321 -6.02 -35.51 4.49
C GLN A 321 -7.44 -36.04 4.29
N GLU A 322 -8.20 -35.53 3.33
CA GLU A 322 -9.61 -35.87 3.12
C GLU A 322 -9.91 -36.47 1.73
N PHE A 323 -8.87 -36.83 0.96
CA PHE A 323 -9.08 -37.37 -0.38
C PHE A 323 -9.76 -38.75 -0.36
N ASN A 324 -11.02 -38.73 -0.73
CA ASN A 324 -11.67 -39.84 -1.40
C ASN A 324 -11.58 -39.61 -2.92
N ASP A 325 -11.45 -40.62 -3.73
CA ASP A 325 -11.35 -40.52 -5.20
C ASP A 325 -12.47 -39.71 -5.87
N TYR A 326 -13.54 -39.43 -5.14
CA TYR A 326 -14.69 -38.63 -5.58
C TYR A 326 -14.42 -37.12 -5.67
N ASP A 327 -13.47 -36.57 -4.91
CA ASP A 327 -13.25 -35.12 -4.82
C ASP A 327 -12.60 -34.56 -6.09
N PHE A 328 -11.84 -35.38 -6.82
CA PHE A 328 -11.26 -34.95 -8.10
C PHE A 328 -12.32 -34.85 -9.21
N ASP A 329 -13.31 -35.72 -9.20
CA ASP A 329 -14.38 -35.72 -10.18
C ASP A 329 -15.31 -34.51 -9.94
N ASP A 330 -15.57 -34.11 -8.69
CA ASP A 330 -16.38 -32.96 -8.33
C ASP A 330 -15.71 -31.66 -8.73
N LEU A 331 -14.39 -31.52 -8.58
CA LEU A 331 -13.66 -30.37 -9.05
C LEU A 331 -13.63 -30.26 -10.57
N ALA A 332 -13.30 -31.34 -11.23
CA ALA A 332 -13.33 -31.41 -12.68
C ALA A 332 -14.72 -31.09 -13.23
N PHE A 333 -15.76 -31.57 -12.53
CA PHE A 333 -17.16 -31.30 -12.86
C PHE A 333 -17.50 -29.82 -12.69
N THR A 334 -17.11 -29.17 -11.58
CA THR A 334 -17.34 -27.74 -11.32
C THR A 334 -16.71 -26.88 -12.42
N PHE A 335 -15.50 -27.21 -12.89
CA PHE A 335 -14.84 -26.46 -13.95
C PHE A 335 -15.37 -26.79 -15.36
N THR A 336 -15.87 -28.01 -15.59
CA THR A 336 -16.43 -28.40 -16.91
C THR A 336 -17.83 -27.83 -17.13
N GLU A 337 -18.60 -27.58 -16.07
CA GLU A 337 -19.89 -26.92 -16.18
C GLU A 337 -19.78 -25.39 -16.40
N LEU A 338 -18.60 -24.79 -16.07
CA LEU A 338 -18.33 -23.40 -16.41
C LEU A 338 -18.23 -23.26 -17.93
N ALA A 339 -19.33 -22.93 -18.57
CA ALA A 339 -19.34 -22.59 -20.00
C ALA A 339 -18.52 -21.33 -20.22
N LEU A 340 -17.23 -21.46 -20.54
CA LEU A 340 -16.30 -20.37 -20.81
C LEU A 340 -15.94 -20.29 -22.33
N PRO A 341 -16.90 -20.05 -23.23
CA PRO A 341 -16.70 -20.19 -24.68
C PRO A 341 -15.71 -19.19 -25.25
N HIS A 342 -15.42 -18.11 -24.55
CA HIS A 342 -14.57 -17.02 -25.02
C HIS A 342 -13.19 -16.96 -24.36
N VAL A 343 -12.92 -17.82 -23.38
CA VAL A 343 -11.64 -17.85 -22.66
C VAL A 343 -10.54 -18.38 -23.57
N GLN A 344 -9.53 -17.55 -23.81
CA GLN A 344 -8.36 -17.89 -24.61
C GLN A 344 -7.24 -18.50 -23.77
N LYS A 345 -7.14 -18.10 -22.50
CA LYS A 345 -6.13 -18.58 -21.55
C LYS A 345 -6.81 -19.04 -20.28
N LEU A 346 -6.78 -20.33 -20.04
CA LEU A 346 -7.26 -20.95 -18.80
C LEU A 346 -6.08 -21.53 -18.04
N PHE A 347 -5.89 -21.07 -16.80
CA PHE A 347 -4.88 -21.61 -15.89
C PHE A 347 -5.58 -22.30 -14.73
N LEU A 348 -5.29 -23.58 -14.55
CA LEU A 348 -5.74 -24.40 -13.43
C LEU A 348 -4.50 -24.76 -12.60
N LEU A 349 -4.42 -24.25 -11.38
CA LEU A 349 -3.33 -24.49 -10.45
C LEU A 349 -3.85 -25.30 -9.26
N LEU A 350 -3.40 -26.52 -9.14
CA LEU A 350 -3.73 -27.39 -8.01
C LEU A 350 -2.52 -27.45 -7.09
N ASN A 351 -2.64 -26.84 -5.91
CA ASN A 351 -1.62 -26.95 -4.87
C ASN A 351 -1.94 -28.15 -3.98
N LEU A 352 -1.12 -29.18 -4.07
CA LEU A 352 -1.19 -30.35 -3.21
C LEU A 352 -0.25 -30.14 -2.01
N ASP A 353 -0.78 -29.72 -0.86
CA ASP A 353 0.00 -29.67 0.37
C ASP A 353 0.25 -31.11 0.86
N GLN A 354 1.45 -31.63 0.62
CA GLN A 354 1.89 -32.86 1.26
C GLN A 354 2.11 -32.58 2.75
N VAL A 355 1.14 -32.95 3.58
CA VAL A 355 1.38 -33.05 5.01
C VAL A 355 2.34 -34.19 5.23
N CYS A 356 3.64 -33.92 5.39
CA CYS A 356 4.60 -34.85 5.91
C CYS A 356 4.13 -35.32 7.29
N SER A 357 3.44 -36.46 7.36
CA SER A 357 3.18 -37.13 8.61
C SER A 357 4.54 -37.62 9.16
N ARG A 358 5.09 -36.82 10.10
CA ARG A 358 6.16 -37.32 10.95
C ARG A 358 5.56 -38.45 11.82
N LYS A 359 5.92 -39.69 11.48
CA LYS A 359 5.78 -40.84 12.40
C LYS A 359 6.74 -40.68 13.58
#